data_95ced53e7f819b9b8bfbaea10d9e1919
#
_entry.id   95ced53e7f819b9b8bfbaea10d9e1919
#
_cell.length_a   1.000
_cell.length_b   1.000
_cell.length_c   1.000
_cell.angle_alpha   90.00
_cell.angle_beta   90.00
_cell.angle_gamma   90.00
#
_symmetry.space_group_name_H-M   'P 1'
#
loop_
_entity.id
_entity.type
_entity.pdbx_description
1 polymer ?
#
loop_
_entity_poly.entity_id
_entity_poly.type
_entity_poly.pdbx_seq_one_letter_code
_entity_poly.pdbx_strand_id
1 'polypeptide(L)'
;MSSLSSKDRVSLCTFSFSDGRRCRTPCMANHPHFCLYHAQKEARARTAQTLGKDLAYFFSGDYLSACDLNTALARLIPAVVRGDVKPRAARTVAYLAQTLLQSIHISQHEYIERWGSVRRKADASLRSA
;
A
#
# COMPACT_ATOMS: atom_id res chain seq x y z
N MET A 1 -15.56 52.98 19.87
CA MET A 1 -14.47 52.01 19.66
C MET A 1 -15.09 50.62 19.65
N SER A 2 -15.35 50.09 18.47
CA SER A 2 -16.00 48.76 18.33
C SER A 2 -14.98 47.69 18.55
N SER A 3 -15.09 46.91 19.62
CA SER A 3 -14.30 45.73 19.88
C SER A 3 -14.65 44.66 18.83
N LEU A 4 -13.77 44.43 17.91
CA LEU A 4 -13.85 43.31 16.96
C LEU A 4 -13.99 42.02 17.77
N SER A 5 -15.12 41.35 17.60
CA SER A 5 -15.46 40.09 18.23
C SER A 5 -14.34 39.06 17.93
N SER A 6 -13.95 38.30 18.93
CA SER A 6 -12.91 37.25 18.84
C SER A 6 -13.22 36.14 17.81
N LYS A 7 -14.39 36.16 17.18
CA LYS A 7 -14.84 35.23 16.13
C LYS A 7 -14.24 35.49 14.75
N ASP A 8 -13.66 36.69 14.52
CA ASP A 8 -13.12 37.05 13.19
C ASP A 8 -11.62 36.82 13.02
N ARG A 9 -10.96 36.20 14.00
CA ARG A 9 -9.55 35.81 13.83
C ARG A 9 -9.44 34.57 12.94
N VAL A 10 -9.13 34.81 11.67
CA VAL A 10 -8.77 33.73 10.73
C VAL A 10 -7.50 33.05 11.22
N SER A 11 -7.61 31.78 11.61
CA SER A 11 -6.45 30.98 11.98
C SER A 11 -5.64 30.63 10.73
N LEU A 12 -4.32 30.82 10.80
CA LEU A 12 -3.41 30.51 9.71
C LEU A 12 -2.87 29.07 9.85
N CYS A 13 -2.59 28.45 8.71
CA CYS A 13 -2.01 27.11 8.63
C CYS A 13 -0.68 27.03 9.39
N THR A 14 -0.54 26.03 10.25
CA THR A 14 0.66 25.82 11.10
C THR A 14 1.75 25.00 10.40
N PHE A 15 1.53 24.58 9.15
CA PHE A 15 2.51 23.78 8.42
C PHE A 15 3.80 24.56 8.18
N SER A 16 4.95 23.92 8.47
CA SER A 16 6.30 24.46 8.22
C SER A 16 6.97 23.68 7.09
N PHE A 17 7.54 24.41 6.14
CA PHE A 17 8.34 23.82 5.06
C PHE A 17 9.75 23.44 5.59
N SER A 18 10.46 22.62 4.83
CA SER A 18 11.82 22.16 5.17
C SER A 18 12.84 23.29 5.31
N ASP A 19 12.58 24.45 4.70
CA ASP A 19 13.39 25.66 4.78
C ASP A 19 13.04 26.57 5.98
N GLY A 20 12.15 26.10 6.89
CA GLY A 20 11.69 26.84 8.08
C GLY A 20 10.58 27.85 7.82
N ARG A 21 10.17 28.09 6.58
CA ARG A 21 9.04 28.98 6.28
C ARG A 21 7.72 28.35 6.70
N ARG A 22 6.79 29.17 7.18
CA ARG A 22 5.44 28.73 7.54
C ARG A 22 4.44 29.01 6.41
N CYS A 23 3.49 28.12 6.24
CA CYS A 23 2.35 28.35 5.37
C CYS A 23 1.48 29.48 5.98
N ARG A 24 1.14 30.48 5.16
CA ARG A 24 0.31 31.64 5.58
C ARG A 24 -1.11 31.57 5.03
N THR A 25 -1.51 30.44 4.49
CA THR A 25 -2.86 30.24 3.98
C THR A 25 -3.84 30.06 5.13
N PRO A 26 -5.05 30.63 5.08
CA PRO A 26 -6.08 30.42 6.08
C PRO A 26 -6.39 28.93 6.27
N CYS A 27 -6.65 28.54 7.52
CA CYS A 27 -7.10 27.18 7.82
C CYS A 27 -8.46 26.90 7.19
N MET A 28 -8.71 25.65 6.86
CA MET A 28 -10.02 25.19 6.42
C MET A 28 -11.03 25.25 7.59
N ALA A 29 -12.30 25.59 7.30
CA ALA A 29 -13.34 25.73 8.32
C ALA A 29 -13.49 24.49 9.24
N ASN A 30 -13.21 23.31 8.72
CA ASN A 30 -13.34 22.03 9.43
C ASN A 30 -12.00 21.48 9.94
N HIS A 31 -10.90 22.24 9.82
CA HIS A 31 -9.58 21.79 10.26
C HIS A 31 -8.88 22.88 11.08
N PRO A 32 -8.59 22.64 12.39
CA PRO A 32 -8.11 23.68 13.29
C PRO A 32 -6.68 24.16 12.99
N HIS A 33 -5.89 23.37 12.28
CA HIS A 33 -4.44 23.59 12.14
C HIS A 33 -3.94 23.76 10.71
N PHE A 34 -4.65 23.22 9.70
CA PHE A 34 -4.16 23.18 8.33
C PHE A 34 -5.10 23.84 7.34
N CYS A 35 -4.51 24.44 6.29
CA CYS A 35 -5.26 24.84 5.09
C CYS A 35 -5.71 23.60 4.30
N LEU A 36 -6.61 23.78 3.35
CA LEU A 36 -7.16 22.70 2.53
C LEU A 36 -6.07 21.79 1.92
N TYR A 37 -5.03 22.39 1.35
CA TYR A 37 -3.93 21.64 0.73
C TYR A 37 -3.16 20.77 1.74
N HIS A 38 -2.77 21.33 2.88
CA HIS A 38 -1.99 20.59 3.88
C HIS A 38 -2.84 19.58 4.64
N ALA A 39 -4.12 19.84 4.86
CA ALA A 39 -5.07 18.86 5.41
C ALA A 39 -5.23 17.65 4.50
N GLN A 40 -5.39 17.86 3.20
CA GLN A 40 -5.46 16.77 2.21
C GLN A 40 -4.15 15.99 2.13
N LYS A 41 -3.01 16.69 2.15
CA LYS A 41 -1.69 16.05 2.14
C LYS A 41 -1.48 15.15 3.35
N GLU A 42 -1.88 15.61 4.53
CA GLU A 42 -1.80 14.81 5.76
C GLU A 42 -2.74 13.61 5.72
N ALA A 43 -3.98 13.79 5.29
CA ALA A 43 -4.94 12.70 5.15
C ALA A 43 -4.41 11.60 4.21
N ARG A 44 -3.84 11.97 3.06
CA ARG A 44 -3.21 11.03 2.12
C ARG A 44 -2.02 10.30 2.74
N ALA A 45 -1.18 11.01 3.51
CA ALA A 45 -0.05 10.39 4.20
C ALA A 45 -0.48 9.36 5.23
N ARG A 46 -1.54 9.64 6.00
CA ARG A 46 -2.14 8.69 6.97
C ARG A 46 -2.70 7.45 6.25
N THR A 47 -3.45 7.64 5.18
CA THR A 47 -4.00 6.52 4.39
C THR A 47 -2.88 5.65 3.81
N ALA A 48 -1.83 6.26 3.25
CA ALA A 48 -0.67 5.54 2.74
C ALA A 48 0.07 4.77 3.84
N GLN A 49 0.20 5.35 5.04
CA GLN A 49 0.83 4.69 6.18
C GLN A 49 0.02 3.48 6.66
N THR A 50 -1.31 3.60 6.75
CA THR A 50 -2.20 2.50 7.12
C THR A 50 -2.12 1.37 6.10
N LEU A 51 -2.19 1.70 4.80
CA LEU A 51 -2.03 0.73 3.73
C LEU A 51 -0.67 0.04 3.78
N GLY A 52 0.40 0.78 4.06
CA GLY A 52 1.75 0.23 4.20
C GLY A 52 1.85 -0.79 5.33
N LYS A 53 1.21 -0.54 6.47
CA LYS A 53 1.13 -1.50 7.59
C LYS A 53 0.34 -2.75 7.21
N ASP A 54 -0.79 -2.59 6.54
CA ASP A 54 -1.61 -3.71 6.07
C ASP A 54 -0.84 -4.58 5.07
N LEU A 55 -0.17 -3.97 4.10
CA LEU A 55 0.65 -4.69 3.13
C LEU A 55 1.84 -5.40 3.81
N ALA A 56 2.52 -4.74 4.75
CA ALA A 56 3.60 -5.37 5.51
C ALA A 56 3.12 -6.59 6.28
N TYR A 57 1.93 -6.54 6.87
CA TYR A 57 1.31 -7.68 7.53
C TYR A 57 1.06 -8.85 6.56
N PHE A 58 0.51 -8.58 5.37
CA PHE A 58 0.30 -9.61 4.34
C PHE A 58 1.60 -10.30 3.88
N PHE A 59 2.69 -9.54 3.82
CA PHE A 59 3.98 -10.04 3.35
C PHE A 59 4.91 -10.55 4.46
N SER A 60 4.48 -10.55 5.73
CA SER A 60 5.29 -10.98 6.87
C SER A 60 5.20 -12.49 7.17
N GLY A 61 4.32 -13.23 6.52
CA GLY A 61 4.15 -14.66 6.73
C GLY A 61 5.26 -15.50 6.07
N ASP A 62 5.53 -16.66 6.64
CA ASP A 62 6.50 -17.64 6.09
C ASP A 62 6.04 -18.26 4.76
N TYR A 63 4.77 -18.16 4.46
CA TYR A 63 4.16 -18.65 3.24
C TYR A 63 3.29 -17.56 2.60
N LEU A 64 3.54 -17.29 1.33
CA LEU A 64 2.78 -16.32 0.55
C LEU A 64 2.03 -17.03 -0.57
N SER A 65 0.71 -16.94 -0.55
CA SER A 65 -0.16 -17.51 -1.60
C SER A 65 -0.47 -16.49 -2.69
N ALA A 66 -0.88 -16.98 -3.86
CA ALA A 66 -1.39 -16.12 -4.93
C ALA A 66 -2.66 -15.36 -4.51
N CYS A 67 -3.47 -15.93 -3.59
CA CYS A 67 -4.63 -15.26 -3.03
C CYS A 67 -4.25 -14.07 -2.16
N ASP A 68 -3.17 -14.18 -1.36
CA ASP A 68 -2.67 -13.07 -0.55
C ASP A 68 -2.17 -11.92 -1.42
N LEU A 69 -1.44 -12.24 -2.50
CA LEU A 69 -1.00 -11.25 -3.48
C LEU A 69 -2.17 -10.55 -4.17
N ASN A 70 -3.20 -11.31 -4.57
CA ASN A 70 -4.40 -10.74 -5.19
C ASN A 70 -5.13 -9.81 -4.23
N THR A 71 -5.27 -10.19 -2.96
CA THR A 71 -5.88 -9.36 -1.92
C THR A 71 -5.09 -8.08 -1.68
N ALA A 72 -3.76 -8.16 -1.62
CA ALA A 72 -2.89 -7.00 -1.46
C ALA A 72 -2.99 -6.04 -2.65
N LEU A 73 -2.99 -6.55 -3.88
CA LEU A 73 -3.15 -5.74 -5.10
C LEU A 73 -4.54 -5.09 -5.19
N ALA A 74 -5.60 -5.81 -4.81
CA ALA A 74 -6.96 -5.29 -4.75
C ALA A 74 -7.10 -4.09 -3.80
N ARG A 75 -6.30 -4.02 -2.75
CA ARG A 75 -6.23 -2.86 -1.84
C ARG A 75 -5.35 -1.74 -2.39
N LEU A 76 -4.26 -2.09 -3.06
CA LEU A 76 -3.31 -1.10 -3.60
C LEU A 76 -3.91 -0.32 -4.77
N ILE A 77 -4.63 -0.96 -5.67
CA ILE A 77 -5.16 -0.33 -6.88
C ILE A 77 -6.08 0.86 -6.57
N PRO A 78 -7.11 0.74 -5.71
CA PRO A 78 -7.96 1.88 -5.36
C PRO A 78 -7.19 3.03 -4.70
N ALA A 79 -6.17 2.72 -3.87
CA ALA A 79 -5.36 3.74 -3.21
C ALA A 79 -4.49 4.53 -4.21
N VAL A 80 -3.98 3.87 -5.25
CA VAL A 80 -3.27 4.53 -6.35
C VAL A 80 -4.20 5.43 -7.16
N VAL A 81 -5.39 4.93 -7.50
CA VAL A 81 -6.41 5.69 -8.26
C VAL A 81 -6.84 6.94 -7.51
N ARG A 82 -7.02 6.86 -6.19
CA ARG A 82 -7.34 8.02 -5.35
C ARG A 82 -6.16 8.98 -5.14
N GLY A 83 -4.95 8.59 -5.53
CA GLY A 83 -3.75 9.38 -5.31
C GLY A 83 -3.21 9.34 -3.87
N ASP A 84 -3.63 8.38 -3.06
CA ASP A 84 -3.15 8.17 -1.68
C ASP A 84 -1.71 7.63 -1.67
N VAL A 85 -1.33 6.90 -2.70
CA VAL A 85 0.00 6.30 -2.87
C VAL A 85 0.72 6.92 -4.07
N LYS A 86 2.00 7.22 -3.91
CA LYS A 86 2.83 7.76 -5.00
C LYS A 86 2.96 6.73 -6.13
N PRO A 87 2.80 7.13 -7.41
CA PRO A 87 2.87 6.20 -8.55
C PRO A 87 4.17 5.40 -8.63
N ARG A 88 5.29 6.00 -8.19
CA ARG A 88 6.59 5.31 -8.16
C ARG A 88 6.59 4.13 -7.18
N ALA A 89 6.06 4.32 -5.97
CA ALA A 89 5.95 3.26 -4.97
C ALA A 89 4.99 2.16 -5.45
N ALA A 90 3.85 2.54 -6.02
CA ALA A 90 2.88 1.61 -6.58
C ALA A 90 3.48 0.74 -7.70
N ARG A 91 4.27 1.34 -8.58
CA ARG A 91 4.97 0.61 -9.65
C ARG A 91 5.96 -0.42 -9.10
N THR A 92 6.73 -0.06 -8.07
CA THR A 92 7.67 -0.99 -7.43
C THR A 92 6.94 -2.17 -6.79
N VAL A 93 5.85 -1.91 -6.05
CA VAL A 93 5.04 -2.98 -5.45
C VAL A 93 4.42 -3.89 -6.51
N ALA A 94 3.86 -3.33 -7.57
CA ALA A 94 3.29 -4.10 -8.68
C ALA A 94 4.33 -4.99 -9.36
N TYR A 95 5.54 -4.48 -9.60
CA TYR A 95 6.63 -5.25 -10.17
C TYR A 95 7.05 -6.41 -9.27
N LEU A 96 7.21 -6.16 -7.97
CA LEU A 96 7.55 -7.22 -7.01
C LEU A 96 6.45 -8.27 -6.91
N ALA A 97 5.18 -7.86 -6.89
CA ALA A 97 4.05 -8.78 -6.87
C ALA A 97 4.00 -9.66 -8.13
N GLN A 98 4.26 -9.09 -9.30
CA GLN A 98 4.34 -9.84 -10.56
C GLN A 98 5.48 -10.87 -10.52
N THR A 99 6.66 -10.48 -10.03
CA THR A 99 7.81 -11.37 -9.88
C THR A 99 7.51 -12.53 -8.92
N LEU A 100 6.84 -12.24 -7.80
CA LEU A 100 6.41 -13.26 -6.85
C LEU A 100 5.38 -14.23 -7.45
N LEU A 101 4.39 -13.74 -8.20
CA LEU A 101 3.43 -14.61 -8.89
C LEU A 101 4.11 -15.54 -9.87
N GLN A 102 5.08 -15.06 -10.63
CA GLN A 102 5.87 -15.89 -11.55
C GLN A 102 6.68 -16.96 -10.79
N SER A 103 7.31 -16.58 -9.68
CA SER A 103 8.08 -17.50 -8.84
C SER A 103 7.18 -18.59 -8.23
N ILE A 104 6.00 -18.25 -7.74
CA ILE A 104 5.02 -19.22 -7.22
C ILE A 104 4.60 -20.20 -8.33
N HIS A 105 4.33 -19.70 -9.52
CA HIS A 105 3.94 -20.54 -10.65
C HIS A 105 5.03 -21.54 -11.05
N ILE A 106 6.27 -21.08 -11.12
CA ILE A 106 7.44 -21.93 -11.42
C ILE A 106 7.61 -23.00 -10.33
N SER A 107 7.53 -22.61 -9.05
CA SER A 107 7.66 -23.55 -7.93
C SER A 107 6.56 -24.62 -7.94
N GLN A 108 5.34 -24.25 -8.27
CA GLN A 108 4.23 -25.21 -8.40
C GLN A 108 4.47 -26.18 -9.55
N HIS A 109 4.97 -25.70 -10.68
CA HIS A 109 5.28 -26.53 -11.83
C HIS A 109 6.39 -27.55 -11.50
N GLU A 110 7.48 -27.09 -10.89
CA GLU A 110 8.57 -27.97 -10.43
C GLU A 110 8.09 -29.01 -9.43
N TYR A 111 7.23 -28.63 -8.50
CA TYR A 111 6.64 -29.56 -7.55
C TYR A 111 5.80 -30.65 -8.23
N ILE A 112 4.93 -30.26 -9.16
CA ILE A 112 4.07 -31.20 -9.92
C ILE A 112 4.93 -32.15 -10.77
N GLU A 113 5.95 -31.66 -11.44
CA GLU A 113 6.85 -32.51 -12.24
C GLU A 113 7.62 -33.52 -11.37
N ARG A 114 8.13 -33.05 -10.22
CA ARG A 114 8.87 -33.91 -9.29
C ARG A 114 7.99 -35.04 -8.75
N TRP A 115 6.79 -34.68 -8.27
CA TRP A 115 5.86 -35.69 -7.76
C TRP A 115 5.26 -36.58 -8.85
N GLY A 116 4.99 -36.06 -10.02
CA GLY A 116 4.55 -36.81 -11.16
C GLY A 116 5.59 -37.84 -11.62
N SER A 117 6.88 -37.51 -11.54
CA SER A 117 7.97 -38.46 -11.87
C SER A 117 8.11 -39.56 -10.82
N VAL A 118 7.96 -39.25 -9.54
CA VAL A 118 7.98 -40.23 -8.43
C VAL A 118 6.81 -41.21 -8.56
N ARG A 119 5.61 -40.69 -8.84
CA ARG A 119 4.41 -41.52 -9.01
C ARG A 119 4.55 -42.48 -10.20
N ARG A 120 5.05 -42.03 -11.35
CA ARG A 120 5.30 -42.88 -12.53
C ARG A 120 6.31 -43.98 -12.23
N LYS A 121 7.37 -43.73 -11.47
CA LYS A 121 8.35 -44.74 -11.05
C LYS A 121 7.74 -45.78 -10.14
N ALA A 122 6.92 -45.36 -9.17
CA ALA A 122 6.22 -46.27 -8.28
C ALA A 122 5.22 -47.18 -9.02
N ASP A 123 4.43 -46.63 -9.97
CA ASP A 123 3.49 -47.41 -10.78
C ASP A 123 4.21 -48.41 -11.72
N ALA A 124 5.36 -48.02 -12.28
CA ALA A 124 6.18 -48.93 -13.10
C ALA A 124 6.77 -50.08 -12.26
N SER A 125 7.21 -49.80 -11.03
CA SER A 125 7.70 -50.82 -10.09
C SER A 125 6.63 -51.83 -9.68
N LEU A 126 5.40 -51.38 -9.50
CA LEU A 126 4.26 -52.26 -9.15
C LEU A 126 3.79 -53.13 -10.33
N ARG A 127 4.01 -52.73 -11.57
CA ARG A 127 3.65 -53.50 -12.76
C ARG A 127 4.69 -54.54 -13.16
N SER A 128 5.91 -54.39 -12.65
CA SER A 128 7.03 -55.35 -12.92
C SER A 128 7.22 -56.38 -11.83
N ALA A 129 6.43 -56.34 -10.80
CA ALA A 129 6.35 -57.32 -9.73
C ALA A 129 5.18 -58.27 -9.94
#